data_a62ec999ccebce1106ce2cbcf6fbe99f
#
_entry.id   a62ec999ccebce1106ce2cbcf6fbe99f
#
_cell.length_a   1.000
_cell.length_b   1.000
_cell.length_c   1.000
_cell.angle_alpha   90.00
_cell.angle_beta   90.00
_cell.angle_gamma   90.00
#
_symmetry.space_group_name_H-M   'P 1'
#
loop_
_entity.id
_entity.type
_entity.pdbx_description
1 polymer ?
#
loop_
_entity_poly.entity_id
_entity_poly.type
_entity_poly.pdbx_seq_one_letter_code
_entity_poly.pdbx_strand_id
1 'polypeptide(L)'
;SSDLFGWQKEIAECRANIQKTENQIEALSPWLSLDVPMNFEGTGSVKALIGSFSSVMTLEEIYTLTAEHAPDVEGVDVTILSSDRDSTYVVVLCLREQAELVENALRQGGFARPSQLCDEIPKVEQENLTAEIGLLEKQIEVCQNHIKECADKRAQLRVISDYFRTRAQKYEVLGTIPQSEKTFLISGYVPKKAANVVKKAMEENYDLVVEIEEIKED
;
A
#
# COMPACT_ATOMS: atom_id res chain seq x y z
N SER A 1 4.73 -18.82 9.94
CA SER A 1 4.11 -17.71 10.72
C SER A 1 4.91 -16.41 10.59
N SER A 2 6.25 -16.49 10.64
CA SER A 2 7.16 -15.33 10.49
C SER A 2 7.06 -14.68 9.09
N ASP A 3 7.01 -15.48 8.05
CA ASP A 3 7.07 -15.02 6.65
C ASP A 3 5.80 -14.28 6.21
N LEU A 4 4.63 -14.68 6.68
CA LEU A 4 3.36 -14.00 6.39
C LEU A 4 3.34 -12.56 6.93
N PHE A 5 3.84 -12.35 8.15
CA PHE A 5 3.95 -11.01 8.72
C PHE A 5 4.97 -10.17 7.97
N GLY A 6 6.08 -10.79 7.48
CA GLY A 6 7.07 -10.13 6.66
C GLY A 6 6.46 -9.59 5.37
N TRP A 7 5.74 -10.42 4.61
CA TRP A 7 5.10 -9.98 3.35
C TRP A 7 3.99 -8.96 3.56
N GLN A 8 3.20 -9.06 4.64
CA GLN A 8 2.20 -8.03 4.96
C GLN A 8 2.84 -6.68 5.28
N LYS A 9 3.95 -6.69 6.03
CA LYS A 9 4.73 -5.49 6.33
C LYS A 9 5.30 -4.88 5.06
N GLU A 10 5.90 -5.69 4.20
CA GLU A 10 6.47 -5.27 2.92
C GLU A 10 5.40 -4.64 1.99
N ILE A 11 4.21 -5.24 1.90
CA ILE A 11 3.08 -4.66 1.16
C ILE A 11 2.69 -3.29 1.72
N ALA A 12 2.65 -3.14 3.05
CA ALA A 12 2.32 -1.87 3.69
C ALA A 12 3.39 -0.80 3.41
N GLU A 13 4.67 -1.16 3.47
CA GLU A 13 5.79 -0.29 3.15
C GLU A 13 5.77 0.13 1.67
N CYS A 14 5.55 -0.81 0.74
CA CYS A 14 5.41 -0.50 -0.68
C CYS A 14 4.25 0.46 -0.94
N ARG A 15 3.09 0.26 -0.32
CA ARG A 15 1.94 1.18 -0.46
C ARG A 15 2.22 2.58 0.08
N ALA A 16 2.91 2.68 1.22
CA ALA A 16 3.31 3.96 1.77
C ALA A 16 4.30 4.70 0.84
N ASN A 17 5.23 3.96 0.23
CA ASN A 17 6.17 4.52 -0.74
C ASN A 17 5.45 4.96 -2.01
N ILE A 18 4.51 4.17 -2.55
CA ILE A 18 3.69 4.56 -3.71
C ILE A 18 2.98 5.89 -3.42
N GLN A 19 2.30 6.00 -2.29
CA GLN A 19 1.59 7.24 -1.92
C GLN A 19 2.54 8.44 -1.82
N LYS A 20 3.74 8.24 -1.26
CA LYS A 20 4.76 9.29 -1.20
C LYS A 20 5.22 9.69 -2.59
N THR A 21 5.48 8.73 -3.48
CA THR A 21 5.93 8.96 -4.86
C THR A 21 4.82 9.62 -5.68
N GLU A 22 3.55 9.24 -5.50
CA GLU A 22 2.41 9.92 -6.13
C GLU A 22 2.31 11.39 -5.72
N ASN A 23 2.50 11.71 -4.43
CA ASN A 23 2.51 13.09 -3.96
C ASN A 23 3.68 13.88 -4.56
N GLN A 24 4.84 13.26 -4.79
CA GLN A 24 5.97 13.89 -5.49
C GLN A 24 5.63 14.19 -6.95
N ILE A 25 4.99 13.25 -7.65
CA ILE A 25 4.52 13.44 -9.04
C ILE A 25 3.51 14.60 -9.10
N GLU A 26 2.57 14.67 -8.17
CA GLU A 26 1.59 15.74 -8.09
C GLU A 26 2.27 17.10 -7.87
N ALA A 27 3.26 17.16 -6.99
CA ALA A 27 4.04 18.38 -6.76
C ALA A 27 4.87 18.84 -7.97
N LEU A 28 5.25 17.92 -8.87
CA LEU A 28 5.94 18.24 -10.12
C LEU A 28 4.99 18.71 -11.23
N SER A 29 3.69 18.41 -11.12
CA SER A 29 2.70 18.71 -12.17
C SER A 29 2.74 20.15 -12.69
N PRO A 30 2.84 21.20 -11.87
CA PRO A 30 2.89 22.58 -12.35
C PRO A 30 4.17 22.92 -13.14
N TRP A 31 5.22 22.12 -12.97
CA TRP A 31 6.57 22.39 -13.51
C TRP A 31 6.88 21.59 -14.77
N LEU A 32 5.96 20.78 -15.28
CA LEU A 32 6.21 19.85 -16.41
C LEU A 32 6.57 20.53 -17.73
N SER A 33 6.25 21.82 -17.89
CA SER A 33 6.63 22.62 -19.04
C SER A 33 8.05 23.19 -18.95
N LEU A 34 8.74 22.99 -17.81
CA LEU A 34 10.10 23.45 -17.61
C LEU A 34 11.10 22.51 -18.29
N ASP A 35 11.92 23.05 -19.21
CA ASP A 35 12.92 22.31 -19.98
C ASP A 35 14.30 22.24 -19.31
N VAL A 36 14.41 22.73 -18.08
CA VAL A 36 15.63 22.73 -17.28
C VAL A 36 15.35 22.14 -15.90
N PRO A 37 16.35 21.67 -15.16
CA PRO A 37 16.19 21.26 -13.77
C PRO A 37 15.65 22.38 -12.88
N MET A 38 14.88 22.03 -11.85
CA MET A 38 14.31 23.04 -10.93
C MET A 38 15.36 23.77 -10.11
N ASN A 39 16.54 23.21 -9.95
CA ASN A 39 17.70 23.84 -9.31
C ASN A 39 18.56 24.65 -10.28
N PHE A 40 18.12 24.83 -11.53
CA PHE A 40 18.85 25.62 -12.51
C PHE A 40 18.97 27.07 -12.09
N GLU A 41 20.19 27.53 -11.94
CA GLU A 41 20.48 28.88 -11.46
C GLU A 41 20.73 29.93 -12.58
N GLY A 42 20.68 29.48 -13.82
CA GLY A 42 20.99 30.33 -14.99
C GLY A 42 22.38 30.09 -15.55
N THR A 43 22.90 31.03 -16.31
CA THR A 43 24.22 31.01 -16.95
C THR A 43 25.16 32.02 -16.33
N GLY A 44 26.34 32.24 -16.91
CA GLY A 44 27.36 33.13 -16.37
C GLY A 44 26.84 34.55 -16.05
N SER A 45 26.12 35.20 -16.96
CA SER A 45 25.59 36.54 -16.82
C SER A 45 24.11 36.64 -16.48
N VAL A 46 23.35 35.57 -16.67
CA VAL A 46 21.91 35.52 -16.43
C VAL A 46 21.60 34.61 -15.26
N LYS A 47 20.79 35.08 -14.33
CA LYS A 47 20.22 34.31 -13.22
C LYS A 47 18.81 33.89 -13.57
N ALA A 48 18.48 32.64 -13.28
CA ALA A 48 17.13 32.11 -13.37
C ALA A 48 16.53 32.05 -11.95
N LEU A 49 15.34 32.62 -11.79
CA LEU A 49 14.54 32.56 -10.58
C LEU A 49 13.31 31.73 -10.89
N ILE A 50 13.29 30.48 -10.42
CA ILE A 50 12.19 29.55 -10.57
C ILE A 50 11.36 29.61 -9.28
N GLY A 51 10.05 29.79 -9.40
CA GLY A 51 9.18 29.89 -8.24
C GLY A 51 7.71 30.07 -8.58
N SER A 52 6.92 30.28 -7.56
CA SER A 52 5.48 30.49 -7.67
C SER A 52 5.00 31.67 -6.87
N PHE A 53 3.93 32.30 -7.32
CA PHE A 53 3.15 33.26 -6.57
C PHE A 53 1.97 32.55 -5.91
N SER A 54 1.61 32.96 -4.70
CA SER A 54 0.42 32.46 -3.96
C SER A 54 -0.88 33.17 -4.39
N SER A 55 -0.94 33.61 -5.63
CA SER A 55 -2.09 34.24 -6.27
C SER A 55 -2.01 34.03 -7.78
N VAL A 56 -3.16 34.15 -8.45
CA VAL A 56 -3.19 34.17 -9.91
C VAL A 56 -2.69 35.53 -10.39
N MET A 57 -1.61 35.54 -11.13
CA MET A 57 -1.00 36.75 -11.68
C MET A 57 -0.82 36.64 -13.20
N THR A 58 -1.10 37.72 -13.88
CA THR A 58 -0.81 37.88 -15.29
C THR A 58 0.63 38.34 -15.51
N LEU A 59 1.13 38.20 -16.73
CA LEU A 59 2.45 38.72 -17.12
C LEU A 59 2.57 40.22 -16.85
N GLU A 60 1.52 41.00 -17.17
CA GLU A 60 1.50 42.45 -16.98
C GLU A 60 1.61 42.83 -15.51
N GLU A 61 0.92 42.12 -14.62
CA GLU A 61 0.99 42.35 -13.18
C GLU A 61 2.38 42.03 -12.62
N ILE A 62 3.03 40.95 -13.11
CA ILE A 62 4.40 40.61 -12.67
C ILE A 62 5.42 41.64 -13.15
N TYR A 63 5.30 42.12 -14.40
CA TYR A 63 6.16 43.20 -14.87
C TYR A 63 5.93 44.52 -14.13
N THR A 64 4.67 44.87 -13.85
CA THR A 64 4.30 46.06 -13.08
C THR A 64 4.88 45.97 -11.69
N LEU A 65 4.71 44.85 -11.00
CA LEU A 65 5.28 44.59 -9.68
C LEU A 65 6.81 44.79 -9.67
N THR A 66 7.49 44.25 -10.70
CA THR A 66 8.94 44.37 -10.80
C THR A 66 9.35 45.83 -11.05
N ALA A 67 8.64 46.56 -11.92
CA ALA A 67 8.92 47.97 -12.21
C ALA A 67 8.65 48.88 -11.01
N GLU A 68 7.63 48.60 -10.20
CA GLU A 68 7.32 49.38 -8.99
C GLU A 68 8.36 49.20 -7.90
N HIS A 69 8.87 48.00 -7.68
CA HIS A 69 9.75 47.67 -6.57
C HIS A 69 11.25 47.61 -6.95
N ALA A 70 11.55 47.57 -8.25
CA ALA A 70 12.92 47.59 -8.75
C ALA A 70 13.00 48.40 -10.07
N PRO A 71 12.74 49.71 -10.04
CA PRO A 71 12.66 50.57 -11.24
C PRO A 71 13.96 50.69 -12.01
N ASP A 72 15.09 50.44 -11.39
CA ASP A 72 16.42 50.53 -11.98
C ASP A 72 16.89 49.22 -12.66
N VAL A 73 16.03 48.20 -12.65
CA VAL A 73 16.36 46.90 -13.23
C VAL A 73 15.97 46.89 -14.71
N GLU A 74 16.92 46.48 -15.54
CA GLU A 74 16.73 46.29 -16.98
C GLU A 74 16.85 44.80 -17.38
N GLY A 75 16.10 44.40 -18.39
CA GLY A 75 16.27 43.06 -18.98
C GLY A 75 15.72 41.92 -18.14
N VAL A 76 14.55 42.09 -17.55
CA VAL A 76 13.79 41.00 -16.92
C VAL A 76 12.91 40.34 -17.97
N ASP A 77 12.99 39.02 -18.06
CA ASP A 77 12.13 38.19 -18.88
C ASP A 77 11.34 37.22 -17.99
N VAL A 78 10.02 37.16 -18.15
CA VAL A 78 9.11 36.37 -17.35
C VAL A 78 8.37 35.37 -18.21
N THR A 79 8.46 34.11 -17.85
CA THR A 79 7.69 33.03 -18.48
C THR A 79 6.77 32.40 -17.46
N ILE A 80 5.45 32.40 -17.73
CA ILE A 80 4.48 31.66 -16.93
C ILE A 80 4.47 30.21 -17.42
N LEU A 81 4.81 29.27 -16.56
CA LEU A 81 4.83 27.84 -16.85
C LEU A 81 3.43 27.23 -16.78
N SER A 82 2.70 27.56 -15.71
CA SER A 82 1.33 27.14 -15.49
C SER A 82 0.65 28.06 -14.47
N SER A 83 -0.67 28.01 -14.43
CA SER A 83 -1.46 28.69 -13.40
C SER A 83 -2.58 27.75 -12.96
N ASP A 84 -2.84 27.69 -11.67
CA ASP A 84 -4.01 27.05 -11.10
C ASP A 84 -4.95 28.11 -10.48
N ARG A 85 -5.89 27.69 -9.60
CA ARG A 85 -6.90 28.60 -9.02
C ARG A 85 -6.30 29.60 -8.05
N ASP A 86 -5.19 29.25 -7.41
CA ASP A 86 -4.64 29.98 -6.27
C ASP A 86 -3.15 30.34 -6.45
N SER A 87 -2.51 29.88 -7.54
CA SER A 87 -1.06 30.04 -7.71
C SER A 87 -0.68 30.22 -9.19
N THR A 88 0.42 30.92 -9.41
CA THR A 88 1.06 31.09 -10.72
C THR A 88 2.52 30.65 -10.64
N TYR A 89 2.92 29.74 -11.50
CA TYR A 89 4.26 29.15 -11.55
C TYR A 89 5.06 29.81 -12.67
N VAL A 90 6.23 30.32 -12.33
CA VAL A 90 7.00 31.17 -13.25
C VAL A 90 8.48 30.87 -13.25
N VAL A 91 9.11 31.19 -14.37
CA VAL A 91 10.55 31.37 -14.48
C VAL A 91 10.82 32.83 -14.82
N VAL A 92 11.67 33.46 -14.04
CA VAL A 92 12.10 34.84 -14.26
C VAL A 92 13.60 34.86 -14.54
N LEU A 93 13.99 35.36 -15.69
CA LEU A 93 15.38 35.55 -16.09
C LEU A 93 15.75 37.00 -15.90
N CYS A 94 16.88 37.26 -15.28
CA CYS A 94 17.40 38.59 -15.07
C CYS A 94 18.94 38.60 -15.10
N LEU A 95 19.55 39.78 -15.18
CA LEU A 95 20.99 39.91 -15.02
C LEU A 95 21.42 39.46 -13.62
N ARG A 96 22.49 38.69 -13.53
CA ARG A 96 22.98 38.13 -12.26
C ARG A 96 23.29 39.20 -11.22
N GLU A 97 23.81 40.35 -11.67
CA GLU A 97 24.13 41.50 -10.82
C GLU A 97 22.88 42.13 -10.18
N GLN A 98 21.71 41.98 -10.82
CA GLN A 98 20.44 42.56 -10.38
C GLN A 98 19.50 41.50 -9.76
N ALA A 99 19.93 40.26 -9.67
CA ALA A 99 19.09 39.15 -9.24
C ALA A 99 18.49 39.33 -7.83
N GLU A 100 19.23 39.86 -6.89
CA GLU A 100 18.73 40.14 -5.54
C GLU A 100 17.62 41.19 -5.52
N LEU A 101 17.77 42.25 -6.34
CA LEU A 101 16.77 43.30 -6.44
C LEU A 101 15.48 42.75 -7.05
N VAL A 102 15.60 41.99 -8.13
CA VAL A 102 14.46 41.32 -8.81
C VAL A 102 13.78 40.34 -7.85
N GLU A 103 14.54 39.46 -7.20
CA GLU A 103 13.96 38.50 -6.25
C GLU A 103 13.23 39.19 -5.09
N ASN A 104 13.79 40.25 -4.55
CA ASN A 104 13.14 41.03 -3.48
C ASN A 104 11.87 41.73 -3.96
N ALA A 105 11.85 42.25 -5.20
CA ALA A 105 10.66 42.82 -5.81
C ALA A 105 9.54 41.75 -5.98
N LEU A 106 9.90 40.61 -6.53
CA LEU A 106 8.96 39.49 -6.68
C LEU A 106 8.40 39.00 -5.34
N ARG A 107 9.21 38.93 -4.32
CA ARG A 107 8.78 38.56 -2.95
C ARG A 107 7.73 39.51 -2.37
N GLN A 108 7.71 40.75 -2.72
CA GLN A 108 6.66 41.71 -2.31
C GLN A 108 5.29 41.28 -2.89
N GLY A 109 5.27 40.62 -4.05
CA GLY A 109 4.08 40.04 -4.67
C GLY A 109 3.75 38.62 -4.18
N GLY A 110 4.49 38.09 -3.20
CA GLY A 110 4.25 36.74 -2.70
C GLY A 110 5.00 35.63 -3.45
N PHE A 111 6.07 35.98 -4.17
CA PHE A 111 6.92 34.98 -4.82
C PHE A 111 7.66 34.13 -3.80
N ALA A 112 7.62 32.83 -4.00
CA ALA A 112 8.36 31.85 -3.22
C ALA A 112 9.07 30.84 -4.13
N ARG A 113 10.26 30.42 -3.73
CA ARG A 113 10.96 29.33 -4.41
C ARG A 113 10.29 27.99 -4.10
N PRO A 114 10.35 26.98 -5.01
CA PRO A 114 9.80 25.67 -4.76
C PRO A 114 10.42 25.05 -3.51
N SER A 115 9.60 24.41 -2.69
CA SER A 115 10.06 23.68 -1.49
C SER A 115 10.75 22.36 -1.85
N GLN A 116 10.39 21.76 -2.97
CA GLN A 116 11.03 20.58 -3.55
C GLN A 116 11.80 20.98 -4.80
N LEU A 117 13.05 20.58 -4.87
CA LEU A 117 13.91 20.76 -6.04
C LEU A 117 14.20 19.38 -6.62
N CYS A 118 14.17 19.24 -7.93
CA CYS A 118 14.68 18.05 -8.64
C CYS A 118 15.93 18.44 -9.44
N ASP A 119 16.89 17.53 -9.46
CA ASP A 119 18.14 17.68 -10.20
C ASP A 119 17.98 17.37 -11.67
N GLU A 120 16.91 16.69 -12.02
CA GLU A 120 16.53 16.35 -13.40
C GLU A 120 15.44 17.32 -13.91
N ILE A 121 15.21 17.31 -15.23
CA ILE A 121 14.07 18.00 -15.82
C ILE A 121 12.78 17.41 -15.26
N PRO A 122 11.80 18.21 -14.80
CA PRO A 122 10.60 17.72 -14.13
C PRO A 122 9.85 16.61 -14.84
N LYS A 123 9.81 16.66 -16.17
CA LYS A 123 9.19 15.62 -17.01
C LYS A 123 9.93 14.29 -16.92
N VAL A 124 11.27 14.31 -16.93
CA VAL A 124 12.10 13.12 -16.81
C VAL A 124 11.97 12.53 -15.40
N GLU A 125 11.97 13.39 -14.40
CA GLU A 125 11.75 12.97 -13.00
C GLU A 125 10.38 12.33 -12.81
N GLN A 126 9.33 12.88 -13.41
CA GLN A 126 7.99 12.27 -13.39
C GLN A 126 7.98 10.86 -14.02
N GLU A 127 8.68 10.69 -15.17
CA GLU A 127 8.80 9.38 -15.81
C GLU A 127 9.53 8.37 -14.93
N ASN A 128 10.61 8.79 -14.25
CA ASN A 128 11.37 7.97 -13.32
C ASN A 128 10.51 7.54 -12.12
N LEU A 129 9.80 8.48 -11.49
CA LEU A 129 8.92 8.22 -10.37
C LEU A 129 7.76 7.29 -10.76
N THR A 130 7.21 7.46 -11.95
CA THR A 130 6.16 6.58 -12.48
C THR A 130 6.68 5.15 -12.69
N ALA A 131 7.91 5.00 -13.17
CA ALA A 131 8.55 3.69 -13.30
C ALA A 131 8.80 3.05 -11.92
N GLU A 132 9.19 3.82 -10.93
CA GLU A 132 9.35 3.35 -9.55
C GLU A 132 8.04 2.81 -8.97
N ILE A 133 6.92 3.50 -9.16
CA ILE A 133 5.59 3.01 -8.76
C ILE A 133 5.31 1.65 -9.41
N GLY A 134 5.57 1.50 -10.70
CA GLY A 134 5.37 0.23 -11.40
C GLY A 134 6.23 -0.93 -10.85
N LEU A 135 7.42 -0.66 -10.32
CA LEU A 135 8.25 -1.66 -9.64
C LEU A 135 7.67 -2.04 -8.27
N LEU A 136 7.22 -1.05 -7.49
CA LEU A 136 6.60 -1.28 -6.19
C LEU A 136 5.29 -2.08 -6.31
N GLU A 137 4.48 -1.81 -7.33
CA GLU A 137 3.26 -2.56 -7.62
C GLU A 137 3.55 -4.04 -7.93
N LYS A 138 4.58 -4.31 -8.75
CA LYS A 138 5.04 -5.68 -9.02
C LYS A 138 5.51 -6.40 -7.76
N GLN A 139 6.20 -5.69 -6.86
CA GLN A 139 6.65 -6.24 -5.60
C GLN A 139 5.47 -6.61 -4.69
N ILE A 140 4.44 -5.77 -4.65
CA ILE A 140 3.17 -6.07 -3.96
C ILE A 140 2.52 -7.33 -4.53
N GLU A 141 2.46 -7.46 -5.85
CA GLU A 141 1.88 -8.64 -6.52
C GLU A 141 2.62 -9.93 -6.14
N VAL A 142 3.96 -9.91 -6.13
CA VAL A 142 4.79 -11.04 -5.70
C VAL A 142 4.48 -11.43 -4.26
N CYS A 143 4.46 -10.48 -3.34
CA CYS A 143 4.12 -10.73 -1.93
C CYS A 143 2.70 -11.29 -1.77
N GLN A 144 1.72 -10.76 -2.52
CA GLN A 144 0.35 -11.27 -2.51
C GLN A 144 0.25 -12.72 -3.01
N ASN A 145 1.02 -13.07 -4.04
CA ASN A 145 1.05 -14.43 -4.57
C ASN A 145 1.65 -15.41 -3.55
N HIS A 146 2.72 -15.04 -2.86
CA HIS A 146 3.25 -15.85 -1.76
C HIS A 146 2.25 -16.05 -0.63
N ILE A 147 1.48 -15.02 -0.27
CA ILE A 147 0.41 -15.13 0.73
C ILE A 147 -0.69 -16.10 0.26
N LYS A 148 -1.10 -16.04 -1.02
CA LYS A 148 -2.09 -16.98 -1.59
C LYS A 148 -1.60 -18.42 -1.55
N GLU A 149 -0.36 -18.69 -1.97
CA GLU A 149 0.24 -20.02 -1.91
C GLU A 149 0.28 -20.58 -0.48
N CYS A 150 0.56 -19.73 0.51
CA CYS A 150 0.51 -20.13 1.92
C CYS A 150 -0.90 -20.41 2.40
N ALA A 151 -1.92 -19.70 1.90
CA ALA A 151 -3.32 -19.97 2.23
C ALA A 151 -3.75 -21.35 1.72
N ASP A 152 -3.36 -21.74 0.51
CA ASP A 152 -3.65 -23.06 -0.06
C ASP A 152 -2.97 -24.18 0.73
N LYS A 153 -1.70 -24.00 1.10
CA LYS A 153 -0.98 -24.97 1.96
C LYS A 153 -1.63 -25.09 3.35
N ARG A 154 -2.16 -24.00 3.91
CA ARG A 154 -2.88 -24.03 5.19
C ARG A 154 -4.15 -24.86 5.12
N ALA A 155 -4.91 -24.79 4.01
CA ALA A 155 -6.09 -25.63 3.80
C ALA A 155 -5.72 -27.13 3.79
N GLN A 156 -4.67 -27.50 3.08
CA GLN A 156 -4.15 -28.88 3.05
C GLN A 156 -3.69 -29.35 4.44
N LEU A 157 -2.93 -28.53 5.18
CA LEU A 157 -2.48 -28.86 6.53
C LEU A 157 -3.65 -29.02 7.51
N ARG A 158 -4.73 -28.27 7.34
CA ARG A 158 -5.92 -28.39 8.16
C ARG A 158 -6.60 -29.75 7.97
N VAL A 159 -6.74 -30.20 6.73
CA VAL A 159 -7.30 -31.54 6.43
C VAL A 159 -6.45 -32.65 7.07
N ILE A 160 -5.12 -32.56 6.94
CA ILE A 160 -4.19 -33.51 7.54
C ILE A 160 -4.29 -33.47 9.08
N SER A 161 -4.34 -32.31 9.68
CA SER A 161 -4.50 -32.13 11.13
C SER A 161 -5.81 -32.74 11.63
N ASP A 162 -6.92 -32.50 10.92
CA ASP A 162 -8.23 -33.06 11.29
C ASP A 162 -8.24 -34.58 11.15
N TYR A 163 -7.57 -35.12 10.13
CA TYR A 163 -7.39 -36.58 9.98
C TYR A 163 -6.64 -37.18 11.18
N PHE A 164 -5.49 -36.63 11.55
CA PHE A 164 -4.70 -37.14 12.67
C PHE A 164 -5.43 -36.98 14.00
N ARG A 165 -6.15 -35.88 14.20
CA ARG A 165 -6.95 -35.66 15.40
C ARG A 165 -8.08 -36.67 15.53
N THR A 166 -8.82 -36.93 14.46
CA THR A 166 -9.87 -37.95 14.44
C THR A 166 -9.29 -39.35 14.71
N ARG A 167 -8.12 -39.63 14.15
CA ARG A 167 -7.42 -40.89 14.37
C ARG A 167 -6.97 -41.06 15.83
N ALA A 168 -6.41 -39.96 16.42
CA ALA A 168 -6.01 -39.98 17.83
C ALA A 168 -7.21 -40.20 18.76
N GLN A 169 -8.33 -39.48 18.52
CA GLN A 169 -9.58 -39.70 19.27
C GLN A 169 -10.08 -41.14 19.16
N LYS A 170 -9.98 -41.76 17.98
CA LYS A 170 -10.32 -43.16 17.82
C LYS A 170 -9.48 -44.08 18.71
N TYR A 171 -8.17 -43.85 18.77
CA TYR A 171 -7.29 -44.66 19.63
C TYR A 171 -7.50 -44.37 21.13
N GLU A 172 -7.80 -43.16 21.48
CA GLU A 172 -8.14 -42.78 22.85
C GLU A 172 -9.40 -43.50 23.32
N VAL A 173 -10.46 -43.49 22.50
CA VAL A 173 -11.70 -44.24 22.79
C VAL A 173 -11.41 -45.73 22.88
N LEU A 174 -10.64 -46.29 21.95
CA LEU A 174 -10.26 -47.71 22.01
C LEU A 174 -9.49 -48.10 23.28
N GLY A 175 -8.67 -47.14 23.81
CA GLY A 175 -7.92 -47.32 25.07
C GLY A 175 -8.79 -47.25 26.32
N THR A 176 -9.96 -46.60 26.25
CA THR A 176 -10.91 -46.48 27.37
C THR A 176 -11.99 -47.57 27.40
N ILE A 177 -12.14 -48.30 26.26
CA ILE A 177 -13.14 -49.38 26.18
C ILE A 177 -12.66 -50.57 27.00
N PRO A 178 -13.49 -51.10 27.91
CA PRO A 178 -13.20 -52.38 28.56
C PRO A 178 -13.05 -53.50 27.55
N GLN A 179 -11.90 -54.13 27.52
CA GLN A 179 -11.55 -55.17 26.53
C GLN A 179 -10.78 -56.31 27.19
N SER A 180 -10.96 -57.51 26.61
CA SER A 180 -10.14 -58.67 26.85
C SER A 180 -9.31 -58.97 25.61
N GLU A 181 -8.52 -60.05 25.60
CA GLU A 181 -7.74 -60.44 24.42
C GLU A 181 -8.59 -60.68 23.13
N LYS A 182 -9.87 -60.96 23.28
CA LYS A 182 -10.74 -61.37 22.15
C LYS A 182 -12.05 -60.59 22.05
N THR A 183 -12.40 -59.82 23.08
CA THR A 183 -13.71 -59.13 23.15
C THR A 183 -13.57 -57.73 23.69
N PHE A 184 -14.48 -56.85 23.35
CA PHE A 184 -14.58 -55.51 23.89
C PHE A 184 -16.06 -55.17 24.18
N LEU A 185 -16.28 -54.27 25.10
CA LEU A 185 -17.60 -53.81 25.53
C LEU A 185 -17.75 -52.31 25.17
N ILE A 186 -18.80 -51.99 24.42
CA ILE A 186 -19.19 -50.57 24.16
C ILE A 186 -20.56 -50.36 24.78
N SER A 187 -20.69 -49.28 25.56
CA SER A 187 -21.96 -48.79 26.09
C SER A 187 -22.34 -47.46 25.47
N GLY A 188 -23.62 -47.27 25.22
CA GLY A 188 -24.11 -46.01 24.62
C GLY A 188 -25.60 -45.84 24.87
N TYR A 189 -26.11 -44.64 24.60
CA TYR A 189 -27.54 -44.32 24.81
C TYR A 189 -28.25 -44.24 23.45
N VAL A 190 -29.41 -44.87 23.37
CA VAL A 190 -30.26 -44.89 22.19
C VAL A 190 -31.70 -44.52 22.59
N PRO A 191 -32.44 -43.74 21.80
CA PRO A 191 -33.85 -43.48 22.06
C PRO A 191 -34.65 -44.81 22.13
N LYS A 192 -35.50 -44.94 23.13
CA LYS A 192 -36.28 -46.19 23.35
C LYS A 192 -36.99 -46.71 22.11
N LYS A 193 -37.50 -45.82 21.26
CA LYS A 193 -38.18 -46.14 19.99
C LYS A 193 -37.25 -46.74 18.94
N ALA A 194 -35.96 -46.44 19.00
CA ALA A 194 -34.96 -46.90 18.03
C ALA A 194 -34.15 -48.13 18.54
N ALA A 195 -34.25 -48.48 19.81
CA ALA A 195 -33.40 -49.49 20.44
C ALA A 195 -33.45 -50.84 19.74
N ASN A 196 -34.62 -51.35 19.43
CA ASN A 196 -34.78 -52.62 18.74
C ASN A 196 -34.31 -52.61 17.28
N VAL A 197 -34.45 -51.47 16.60
CA VAL A 197 -33.97 -51.30 15.21
C VAL A 197 -32.45 -51.29 15.18
N VAL A 198 -31.81 -50.56 16.13
CA VAL A 198 -30.36 -50.51 16.29
C VAL A 198 -29.81 -51.87 16.66
N LYS A 199 -30.42 -52.55 17.63
CA LYS A 199 -30.04 -53.93 18.04
C LYS A 199 -30.00 -54.86 16.82
N LYS A 200 -31.09 -54.93 16.08
CA LYS A 200 -31.22 -55.82 14.90
C LYS A 200 -30.17 -55.47 13.82
N ALA A 201 -29.99 -54.17 13.53
CA ALA A 201 -29.01 -53.73 12.54
C ALA A 201 -27.57 -54.04 12.94
N MET A 202 -27.24 -53.99 14.22
CA MET A 202 -25.92 -54.30 14.72
C MET A 202 -25.65 -55.80 14.70
N GLU A 203 -26.57 -56.62 15.17
CA GLU A 203 -26.43 -58.08 15.17
C GLU A 203 -26.44 -58.71 13.76
N GLU A 204 -27.11 -58.07 12.79
CA GLU A 204 -27.09 -58.51 11.39
C GLU A 204 -25.79 -58.20 10.64
N ASN A 205 -25.10 -57.13 11.02
CA ASN A 205 -23.93 -56.65 10.30
C ASN A 205 -22.59 -56.94 11.00
N TYR A 206 -22.61 -57.26 12.28
CA TYR A 206 -21.41 -57.51 13.07
C TYR A 206 -21.57 -58.71 13.98
N ASP A 207 -20.48 -59.37 14.27
CA ASP A 207 -20.41 -60.49 15.21
C ASP A 207 -20.36 -59.96 16.66
N LEU A 208 -21.53 -59.62 17.22
CA LEU A 208 -21.66 -59.02 18.54
C LEU A 208 -23.02 -59.39 19.18
N VAL A 209 -23.12 -59.17 20.48
CA VAL A 209 -24.35 -59.30 21.25
C VAL A 209 -24.76 -57.94 21.80
N VAL A 210 -26.02 -57.57 21.60
CA VAL A 210 -26.57 -56.29 22.12
C VAL A 210 -27.51 -56.55 23.27
N GLU A 211 -27.16 -55.99 24.43
CA GLU A 211 -28.04 -55.94 25.59
C GLU A 211 -28.69 -54.54 25.69
N ILE A 212 -29.97 -54.50 25.98
CA ILE A 212 -30.73 -53.26 26.15
C ILE A 212 -31.16 -53.16 27.61
N GLU A 213 -30.67 -52.15 28.29
CA GLU A 213 -31.06 -51.79 29.67
C GLU A 213 -31.90 -50.51 29.65
N GLU A 214 -33.00 -50.52 30.42
CA GLU A 214 -33.75 -49.27 30.63
C GLU A 214 -33.08 -48.43 31.75
N ILE A 215 -32.91 -47.14 31.42
CA ILE A 215 -32.39 -46.19 32.42
C ILE A 215 -33.44 -46.07 33.55
N LYS A 216 -33.07 -46.41 34.77
CA LYS A 216 -33.88 -46.15 35.94
C LYS A 216 -33.52 -44.72 36.38
N GLU A 217 -34.54 -43.85 36.43
CA GLU A 217 -34.42 -42.55 37.12
C GLU A 217 -34.34 -42.85 38.60
N ASP A 218 -33.25 -42.42 39.27
CA ASP A 218 -33.14 -42.37 40.73
C ASP A 218 -33.86 -41.15 41.28
#